data_d789c0a7ffe37c8adfaee793bdf389c9
#
_entry.id   d789c0a7ffe37c8adfaee793bdf389c9
#
_cell.length_a   1.000
_cell.length_b   1.000
_cell.length_c   1.000
_cell.angle_alpha   90.00
_cell.angle_beta   90.00
_cell.angle_gamma   90.00
#
_symmetry.space_group_name_H-M   'P 1'
#
loop_
_entity.id
_entity.type
_entity.pdbx_description
1 polymer ?
#
loop_
_entity_poly.entity_id
_entity_poly.type
_entity_poly.pdbx_seq_one_letter_code
_entity_poly.pdbx_strand_id
1 'polypeptide(L)'
;MSRAEEAAKRAELAAAQERAESLKAQKLIDAFLAAAKAKGIAPQPLRATLYSGKSVKTDKVGWYLRKNQSVAVGDDGSYYVLIVPGGFRERLSGVKLQPNPPPLVVGKGGKDGETGDLAEFLQLRLEPGWAAS
;
A
#
# COMPACT_ATOMS: atom_id res chain seq x y z
N MET A 1 26.92 -21.17 19.82
CA MET A 1 25.61 -20.53 19.70
C MET A 1 24.53 -21.56 19.45
N SER A 2 23.43 -21.51 20.17
CA SER A 2 22.34 -22.46 19.99
C SER A 2 21.53 -22.10 18.72
N ARG A 3 20.73 -23.05 18.25
CA ARG A 3 19.83 -22.83 17.11
C ARG A 3 18.83 -21.71 17.40
N ALA A 4 18.36 -21.64 18.66
CA ALA A 4 17.43 -20.60 19.07
C ALA A 4 18.06 -19.22 19.01
N GLU A 5 19.31 -19.10 19.44
CA GLU A 5 20.05 -17.83 19.38
C GLU A 5 20.32 -17.41 17.94
N GLU A 6 20.67 -18.34 17.08
CA GLU A 6 20.90 -18.08 15.66
C GLU A 6 19.61 -17.64 14.97
N ALA A 7 18.49 -18.31 15.30
CA ALA A 7 17.18 -17.95 14.75
C ALA A 7 16.76 -16.56 15.21
N ALA A 8 17.01 -16.22 16.50
CA ALA A 8 16.69 -14.90 17.04
C ALA A 8 17.50 -13.81 16.33
N LYS A 9 18.79 -14.06 16.07
CA LYS A 9 19.63 -13.11 15.35
C LYS A 9 19.15 -12.88 13.92
N ARG A 10 18.78 -13.97 13.23
CA ARG A 10 18.24 -13.84 11.86
C ARG A 10 16.94 -13.06 11.84
N ALA A 11 16.08 -13.30 12.83
CA ALA A 11 14.81 -12.56 12.95
C ALA A 11 15.06 -11.08 13.20
N GLU A 12 16.04 -10.73 14.05
CA GLU A 12 16.40 -9.33 14.31
C GLU A 12 16.94 -8.65 13.06
N LEU A 13 17.79 -9.35 12.30
CA LEU A 13 18.35 -8.80 11.06
C LEU A 13 17.24 -8.57 10.02
N ALA A 14 16.34 -9.53 9.88
CA ALA A 14 15.22 -9.41 8.95
C ALA A 14 14.32 -8.23 9.34
N ALA A 15 14.01 -8.08 10.63
CA ALA A 15 13.20 -6.96 11.12
C ALA A 15 13.88 -5.62 10.89
N ALA A 16 15.21 -5.56 11.09
CA ALA A 16 15.98 -4.34 10.86
C ALA A 16 15.98 -3.97 9.37
N GLN A 17 16.09 -4.97 8.49
CA GLN A 17 16.04 -4.76 7.04
C GLN A 17 14.67 -4.25 6.60
N GLU A 18 13.60 -4.82 7.15
CA GLU A 18 12.23 -4.36 6.87
C GLU A 18 12.02 -2.91 7.31
N ARG A 19 12.50 -2.55 8.49
CA ARG A 19 12.41 -1.17 8.97
C ARG A 19 13.17 -0.20 8.08
N ALA A 20 14.39 -0.58 7.66
CA ALA A 20 15.19 0.24 6.76
C ALA A 20 14.51 0.41 5.40
N GLU A 21 13.94 -0.66 4.87
CA GLU A 21 13.19 -0.62 3.61
C GLU A 21 11.97 0.32 3.74
N SER A 22 11.20 0.17 4.83
CA SER A 22 10.02 0.99 5.04
C SER A 22 10.35 2.48 5.23
N LEU A 23 11.50 2.80 5.83
CA LEU A 23 11.93 4.19 5.95
C LEU A 23 12.25 4.79 4.58
N LYS A 24 12.91 4.02 3.72
CA LYS A 24 13.20 4.48 2.35
C LYS A 24 11.90 4.64 1.55
N ALA A 25 11.00 3.65 1.67
CA ALA A 25 9.71 3.68 0.99
C ALA A 25 8.87 4.87 1.48
N GLN A 26 8.90 5.17 2.77
CA GLN A 26 8.15 6.29 3.33
C GLN A 26 8.63 7.63 2.75
N LYS A 27 9.92 7.77 2.53
CA LYS A 27 10.46 9.00 1.89
C LYS A 27 9.92 9.16 0.47
N LEU A 28 9.79 8.06 -0.26
CA LEU A 28 9.20 8.10 -1.60
C LEU A 28 7.73 8.51 -1.54
N ILE A 29 6.98 7.98 -0.57
CA ILE A 29 5.58 8.33 -0.38
C ILE A 29 5.44 9.81 -0.01
N ASP A 30 6.27 10.30 0.91
CA ASP A 30 6.21 11.71 1.32
C ASP A 30 6.47 12.64 0.14
N ALA A 31 7.44 12.30 -0.72
CA ALA A 31 7.70 13.06 -1.94
C ALA A 31 6.52 13.00 -2.91
N PHE A 32 5.87 11.84 -3.02
CA PHE A 32 4.67 11.69 -3.84
C PHE A 32 3.54 12.58 -3.35
N LEU A 33 3.30 12.64 -2.04
CA LEU A 33 2.25 13.49 -1.48
C LEU A 33 2.47 14.96 -1.84
N ALA A 34 3.72 15.42 -1.71
CA ALA A 34 4.05 16.79 -2.07
C ALA A 34 3.84 17.05 -3.56
N ALA A 35 4.25 16.10 -4.41
CA ALA A 35 4.10 16.23 -5.86
C ALA A 35 2.64 16.19 -6.28
N ALA A 36 1.83 15.32 -5.69
CA ALA A 36 0.41 15.23 -6.00
C ALA A 36 -0.31 16.53 -5.62
N LYS A 37 0.03 17.10 -4.47
CA LYS A 37 -0.53 18.37 -4.04
C LYS A 37 -0.14 19.49 -4.99
N ALA A 38 1.13 19.55 -5.39
CA ALA A 38 1.62 20.57 -6.31
C ALA A 38 0.97 20.47 -7.69
N LYS A 39 0.66 19.26 -8.14
CA LYS A 39 0.01 19.04 -9.43
C LYS A 39 -1.52 19.11 -9.36
N GLY A 40 -2.09 19.27 -8.18
CA GLY A 40 -3.53 19.36 -8.02
C GLY A 40 -4.24 18.01 -8.20
N ILE A 41 -3.55 16.90 -7.97
CA ILE A 41 -4.16 15.56 -8.05
C ILE A 41 -4.82 15.30 -6.71
N ALA A 42 -6.14 15.44 -6.66
CA ALA A 42 -6.90 15.31 -5.41
C ALA A 42 -7.03 13.85 -4.98
N PRO A 43 -6.98 13.57 -3.67
CA PRO A 43 -7.28 12.23 -3.17
C PRO A 43 -8.76 11.91 -3.35
N GLN A 44 -9.07 10.63 -3.39
CA GLN A 44 -10.45 10.15 -3.51
C GLN A 44 -10.75 9.14 -2.41
N PRO A 45 -12.04 8.93 -2.07
CA PRO A 45 -12.39 7.88 -1.12
C PRO A 45 -11.90 6.53 -1.62
N LEU A 46 -11.23 5.79 -0.75
CA LEU A 46 -10.69 4.49 -1.10
C LEU A 46 -11.71 3.40 -0.82
N ARG A 47 -11.76 2.41 -1.68
CA ARG A 47 -12.57 1.21 -1.51
C ARG A 47 -11.66 0.01 -1.36
N ALA A 48 -12.10 -0.96 -0.56
CA ALA A 48 -11.38 -2.22 -0.39
C ALA A 48 -12.18 -3.35 -1.04
N THR A 49 -11.47 -4.42 -1.39
CA THR A 49 -12.09 -5.63 -1.91
C THR A 49 -11.96 -6.71 -0.85
N LEU A 50 -13.08 -7.26 -0.43
CA LEU A 50 -13.09 -8.38 0.50
C LEU A 50 -12.61 -9.65 -0.21
N TYR A 51 -12.16 -10.64 0.55
CA TYR A 51 -11.71 -11.91 -0.03
C TYR A 51 -12.82 -12.59 -0.86
N SER A 52 -14.08 -12.28 -0.59
CA SER A 52 -15.21 -12.77 -1.39
C SER A 52 -15.34 -12.09 -2.75
N GLY A 53 -14.57 -11.02 -3.00
CA GLY A 53 -14.65 -10.24 -4.23
C GLY A 53 -15.55 -9.02 -4.13
N LYS A 54 -16.24 -8.81 -3.03
CA LYS A 54 -17.10 -7.64 -2.87
C LYS A 54 -16.29 -6.37 -2.59
N SER A 55 -16.64 -5.29 -3.29
CA SER A 55 -16.07 -3.97 -3.05
C SER A 55 -16.85 -3.29 -1.94
N VAL A 56 -16.14 -2.73 -0.97
CA VAL A 56 -16.75 -2.04 0.17
C VAL A 56 -16.06 -0.70 0.41
N LYS A 57 -16.76 0.22 1.03
CA LYS A 57 -16.19 1.51 1.41
C LYS A 57 -15.19 1.35 2.55
N THR A 58 -14.27 2.30 2.67
CA THR A 58 -13.32 2.36 3.78
C THR A 58 -13.41 3.71 4.46
N ASP A 59 -12.67 3.84 5.55
CA ASP A 59 -12.56 5.10 6.29
C ASP A 59 -11.40 5.98 5.81
N LYS A 60 -10.79 5.66 4.67
CA LYS A 60 -9.60 6.35 4.19
C LYS A 60 -9.83 7.02 2.84
N VAL A 61 -9.05 8.07 2.61
CA VAL A 61 -9.03 8.86 1.38
C VAL A 61 -7.58 8.86 0.89
N GLY A 62 -7.36 8.76 -0.40
CA GLY A 62 -6.00 8.73 -0.94
C GLY A 62 -5.97 8.46 -2.43
N TRP A 63 -4.88 7.84 -2.88
CA TRP A 63 -4.61 7.56 -4.29
C TRP A 63 -4.33 6.09 -4.49
N TYR A 64 -5.05 5.45 -5.41
CA TYR A 64 -4.70 4.09 -5.82
C TYR A 64 -3.37 4.12 -6.57
N LEU A 65 -2.49 3.16 -6.26
CA LEU A 65 -1.21 3.04 -6.94
C LEU A 65 -1.26 2.07 -8.12
N ARG A 66 -2.27 1.19 -8.12
CA ARG A 66 -2.44 0.19 -9.18
C ARG A 66 -3.86 0.27 -9.69
N LYS A 67 -4.02 -0.02 -10.98
CA LYS A 67 -5.35 0.04 -11.62
C LYS A 67 -6.30 -1.03 -11.11
N ASN A 68 -5.78 -2.14 -10.62
CA ASN A 68 -6.58 -3.17 -9.98
C ASN A 68 -7.08 -2.77 -8.58
N GLN A 69 -6.70 -1.57 -8.11
CA GLN A 69 -7.11 -1.01 -6.82
C GLN A 69 -6.72 -1.89 -5.63
N SER A 70 -5.59 -2.59 -5.75
CA SER A 70 -5.13 -3.50 -4.70
C SER A 70 -4.30 -2.82 -3.61
N VAL A 71 -3.69 -1.68 -3.92
CA VAL A 71 -2.88 -0.91 -2.97
C VAL A 71 -3.07 0.57 -3.20
N ALA A 72 -2.88 1.35 -2.14
CA ALA A 72 -3.04 2.80 -2.19
C ALA A 72 -2.15 3.49 -1.18
N VAL A 73 -1.94 4.79 -1.41
CA VAL A 73 -1.34 5.70 -0.43
C VAL A 73 -2.46 6.60 0.08
N GLY A 74 -2.62 6.67 1.39
CA GLY A 74 -3.59 7.57 1.99
C GLY A 74 -3.09 9.01 2.01
N ASP A 75 -4.01 9.95 2.13
CA ASP A 75 -3.64 11.36 2.27
C ASP A 75 -2.91 11.63 3.60
N ASP A 76 -2.94 10.66 4.50
CA ASP A 76 -2.19 10.68 5.76
C ASP A 76 -0.74 10.19 5.59
N GLY A 77 -0.32 9.83 4.39
CA GLY A 77 1.03 9.33 4.12
C GLY A 77 1.22 7.85 4.39
N SER A 78 0.17 7.13 4.75
CA SER A 78 0.27 5.69 5.03
C SER A 78 0.09 4.86 3.78
N TYR A 79 0.65 3.66 3.80
CA TYR A 79 0.48 2.66 2.74
C TYR A 79 -0.61 1.69 3.15
N TYR A 80 -1.53 1.41 2.25
CA TYR A 80 -2.68 0.54 2.53
C TYR A 80 -2.79 -0.58 1.52
N VAL A 81 -2.98 -1.79 2.01
CA VAL A 81 -3.38 -2.93 1.19
C VAL A 81 -4.91 -2.96 1.19
N LEU A 82 -5.51 -3.01 0.01
CA LEU A 82 -6.94 -2.85 -0.17
C LEU A 82 -7.69 -4.16 -0.42
N ILE A 83 -6.99 -5.29 -0.39
CA ILE A 83 -7.62 -6.61 -0.43
C ILE A 83 -7.55 -7.15 0.99
N VAL A 84 -8.70 -7.28 1.63
CA VAL A 84 -8.77 -7.51 3.06
C VAL A 84 -9.81 -8.58 3.38
N PRO A 85 -9.66 -9.29 4.52
CA PRO A 85 -10.70 -10.18 4.98
C PRO A 85 -11.91 -9.38 5.46
N GLY A 86 -13.07 -9.99 5.42
CA GLY A 86 -14.26 -9.36 5.93
C GLY A 86 -15.48 -10.18 5.61
N GLY A 87 -16.56 -9.95 6.35
CA GLY A 87 -17.79 -10.66 6.20
C GLY A 87 -18.99 -9.73 6.06
N PHE A 88 -20.11 -10.18 6.55
CA PHE A 88 -21.38 -9.47 6.42
C PHE A 88 -21.34 -8.07 7.04
N ARG A 89 -20.72 -7.95 8.21
CA ARG A 89 -20.61 -6.65 8.90
C ARG A 89 -19.89 -5.63 8.04
N GLU A 90 -18.75 -6.01 7.44
CA GLU A 90 -17.94 -5.12 6.62
C GLU A 90 -18.65 -4.73 5.34
N ARG A 91 -19.49 -5.61 4.81
CA ARG A 91 -20.30 -5.31 3.62
C ARG A 91 -21.32 -4.22 3.90
N LEU A 92 -21.80 -4.14 5.14
CA LEU A 92 -22.79 -3.11 5.53
C LEU A 92 -22.16 -1.82 6.02
N SER A 93 -21.16 -1.92 6.90
CA SER A 93 -20.57 -0.75 7.57
C SER A 93 -19.26 -0.27 6.95
N GLY A 94 -18.68 -1.05 6.02
CA GLY A 94 -17.38 -0.73 5.45
C GLY A 94 -16.22 -1.28 6.27
N VAL A 95 -15.01 -0.97 5.85
CA VAL A 95 -13.78 -1.46 6.47
C VAL A 95 -12.99 -0.30 7.05
N LYS A 96 -12.50 -0.48 8.27
CA LYS A 96 -11.55 0.44 8.89
C LYS A 96 -10.16 -0.05 8.54
N LEU A 97 -9.48 0.67 7.64
CA LEU A 97 -8.17 0.27 7.16
C LEU A 97 -7.08 0.56 8.18
N GLN A 98 -6.14 -0.37 8.30
CA GLN A 98 -4.95 -0.19 9.12
C GLN A 98 -3.74 -0.01 8.20
N PRO A 99 -2.82 0.90 8.54
CA PRO A 99 -1.64 1.11 7.71
C PRO A 99 -0.73 -0.11 7.73
N ASN A 100 -0.05 -0.33 6.61
CA ASN A 100 0.95 -1.39 6.47
C ASN A 100 2.31 -0.75 6.28
N PRO A 101 3.40 -1.40 6.73
CA PRO A 101 4.74 -0.92 6.42
C PRO A 101 4.94 -0.86 4.90
N PRO A 102 5.32 0.30 4.34
CA PRO A 102 5.45 0.39 2.89
C PRO A 102 6.67 -0.38 2.39
N PRO A 103 6.50 -1.16 1.30
CA PRO A 103 7.61 -1.90 0.69
C PRO A 103 8.25 -1.08 -0.42
N LEU A 104 9.50 -1.40 -0.78
CA LEU A 104 10.13 -0.83 -1.97
C LEU A 104 9.68 -1.53 -3.24
N VAL A 105 9.27 -2.81 -3.13
CA VAL A 105 8.76 -3.58 -4.25
C VAL A 105 7.32 -3.99 -3.94
N VAL A 106 6.38 -3.51 -4.75
CA VAL A 106 4.96 -3.77 -4.57
C VAL A 106 4.59 -5.04 -5.34
N GLY A 107 3.77 -5.88 -4.71
CA GLY A 107 3.31 -7.11 -5.34
C GLY A 107 4.27 -8.28 -5.27
N LYS A 108 5.37 -8.15 -4.55
CA LYS A 108 6.34 -9.22 -4.39
C LYS A 108 5.67 -10.46 -3.78
N GLY A 109 5.72 -11.58 -4.50
CA GLY A 109 5.08 -12.81 -4.05
C GLY A 109 3.58 -12.87 -4.31
N GLY A 110 2.99 -11.84 -4.89
CA GLY A 110 1.56 -11.84 -5.21
C GLY A 110 1.24 -12.62 -6.48
N LYS A 111 -0.02 -13.04 -6.58
CA LYS A 111 -0.50 -13.81 -7.74
C LYS A 111 -1.11 -12.95 -8.84
N ASP A 112 -1.21 -11.65 -8.64
CA ASP A 112 -1.86 -10.75 -9.58
C ASP A 112 -0.98 -10.34 -10.76
N GLY A 113 0.25 -10.84 -10.81
CA GLY A 113 1.15 -10.65 -11.94
C GLY A 113 1.77 -9.27 -12.07
N GLU A 114 1.32 -8.30 -11.29
CA GLU A 114 1.88 -6.96 -11.36
C GLU A 114 2.85 -6.72 -10.21
N THR A 115 4.12 -6.97 -10.48
CA THR A 115 5.21 -6.66 -9.55
C THR A 115 6.00 -5.50 -10.12
N GLY A 116 6.32 -4.52 -9.28
CA GLY A 116 7.11 -3.39 -9.71
C GLY A 116 7.60 -2.57 -8.54
N ASP A 117 8.53 -1.67 -8.83
CA ASP A 117 9.08 -0.81 -7.79
C ASP A 117 8.04 0.23 -7.35
N LEU A 118 7.99 0.48 -6.04
CA LEU A 118 7.12 1.50 -5.49
C LEU A 118 7.38 2.85 -6.18
N ALA A 119 8.66 3.20 -6.39
CA ALA A 119 9.03 4.45 -7.03
C ALA A 119 8.39 4.58 -8.42
N GLU A 120 8.35 3.50 -9.19
CA GLU A 120 7.74 3.50 -10.52
C GLU A 120 6.23 3.69 -10.44
N PHE A 121 5.55 2.98 -9.53
CA PHE A 121 4.10 3.13 -9.37
C PHE A 121 3.74 4.55 -8.94
N LEU A 122 4.50 5.14 -8.03
CA LEU A 122 4.27 6.51 -7.59
C LEU A 122 4.47 7.50 -8.73
N GLN A 123 5.52 7.31 -9.53
CA GLN A 123 5.81 8.16 -10.67
C GLN A 123 4.70 8.07 -11.72
N LEU A 124 4.24 6.86 -12.05
CA LEU A 124 3.17 6.64 -13.00
C LEU A 124 1.86 7.28 -12.53
N ARG A 125 1.59 7.21 -11.23
CA ARG A 125 0.36 7.79 -10.68
C ARG A 125 0.31 9.30 -10.87
N LEU A 126 1.47 9.96 -10.95
CA LEU A 126 1.56 11.40 -11.19
C LEU A 126 1.41 11.77 -12.67
N GLU A 127 1.46 10.80 -13.57
CA GLU A 127 1.34 11.06 -15.00
C GLU A 127 -0.08 11.49 -15.37
N PRO A 128 -0.24 12.45 -16.32
CA PRO A 128 -1.55 12.98 -16.65
C PRO A 128 -2.55 11.96 -17.18
N GLY A 129 -2.10 10.89 -17.80
CA GLY A 129 -2.98 9.88 -18.42
C GLY A 129 -3.32 8.70 -17.54
N TRP A 130 -2.95 8.72 -16.27
CA TRP A 130 -3.09 7.54 -15.41
C TRP A 130 -4.52 7.01 -15.35
N ALA A 131 -5.49 7.89 -15.16
CA ALA A 131 -6.89 7.49 -15.01
C ALA A 131 -7.51 6.97 -16.32
N ALA A 132 -6.96 7.35 -17.45
CA ALA A 132 -7.49 7.01 -18.77
C ALA A 132 -6.89 5.74 -19.35
N SER A 133 -5.84 5.20 -18.75
CA SER A 133 -5.14 4.05 -19.31
C SER A 133 -5.62 2.71 -18.78
#